data_be40eba5706519daaecbc76d13e6926e
#
_entry.id   be40eba5706519daaecbc76d13e6926e
#
_cell.length_a   1.000
_cell.length_b   1.000
_cell.length_c   1.000
_cell.angle_alpha   90.00
_cell.angle_beta   90.00
_cell.angle_gamma   90.00
#
_symmetry.space_group_name_H-M   'P 1'
#
loop_
_entity.id
_entity.type
_entity.pdbx_description
1 polymer ?
#
loop_
_entity_poly.entity_id
_entity_poly.type
_entity_poly.pdbx_seq_one_letter_code
_entity_poly.pdbx_strand_id
1 'polypeptide(L)'
;MSMRARIANFVKERNEVLFSLDRDRIEAYLKKRGCDVPDNDIVFWAGVYKSICNITSAPDELVQKAKNWLHAHGMSEQVRLQYQ
;
A
#
# COMPACT_ATOMS: atom_id res chain seq x y z
N MET A 1 13.51 20.77 12.71
CA MET A 1 13.47 19.75 11.65
C MET A 1 12.82 20.32 10.42
N SER A 2 13.42 20.13 9.25
CA SER A 2 12.88 20.66 8.03
C SER A 2 11.63 19.90 7.57
N MET A 3 10.80 20.56 6.78
CA MET A 3 9.62 19.95 6.20
C MET A 3 9.98 18.73 5.36
N ARG A 4 11.10 18.80 4.62
CA ARG A 4 11.59 17.68 3.82
C ARG A 4 11.89 16.44 4.65
N ALA A 5 12.52 16.61 5.82
CA ALA A 5 12.84 15.48 6.68
C ALA A 5 11.58 14.81 7.20
N ARG A 6 10.54 15.58 7.51
CA ARG A 6 9.25 15.04 7.95
C ARG A 6 8.60 14.22 6.86
N ILE A 7 8.56 14.75 5.64
CA ILE A 7 7.96 14.07 4.51
C ILE A 7 8.71 12.77 4.20
N ALA A 8 10.04 12.81 4.21
CA ALA A 8 10.87 11.64 3.97
C ALA A 8 10.62 10.54 5.00
N ASN A 9 10.48 10.92 6.29
CA ASN A 9 10.21 9.96 7.37
C ASN A 9 8.82 9.35 7.21
N PHE A 10 7.84 10.13 6.78
CA PHE A 10 6.49 9.67 6.51
C PHE A 10 6.46 8.60 5.42
N VAL A 11 7.12 8.88 4.32
CA VAL A 11 7.18 7.97 3.17
C VAL A 11 7.89 6.68 3.58
N LYS A 12 8.99 6.79 4.29
CA LYS A 12 9.75 5.64 4.75
C LYS A 12 8.92 4.75 5.66
N GLU A 13 8.24 5.33 6.64
CA GLU A 13 7.39 4.58 7.57
C GLU A 13 6.27 3.86 6.80
N ARG A 14 5.58 4.56 5.91
CA ARG A 14 4.51 3.98 5.11
C ARG A 14 5.02 2.79 4.31
N ASN A 15 6.16 2.96 3.64
CA ASN A 15 6.73 1.90 2.80
C ASN A 15 7.12 0.69 3.64
N GLU A 16 7.78 0.88 4.76
CA GLU A 16 8.15 -0.23 5.64
C GLU A 16 6.94 -1.01 6.13
N VAL A 17 5.88 -0.31 6.51
CA VAL A 17 4.65 -0.94 6.98
C VAL A 17 3.99 -1.74 5.85
N LEU A 18 3.82 -1.15 4.68
CA LEU A 18 3.19 -1.83 3.54
C LEU A 18 4.01 -3.02 3.08
N PHE A 19 5.34 -2.86 3.00
CA PHE A 19 6.24 -3.92 2.52
C PHE A 19 6.32 -5.10 3.49
N SER A 20 5.96 -4.90 4.76
CA SER A 20 5.96 -5.99 5.74
C SER A 20 4.90 -7.03 5.45
N LEU A 21 3.84 -6.68 4.74
CA LEU A 21 2.67 -7.53 4.49
C LEU A 21 2.07 -8.08 5.78
N ASP A 22 2.30 -7.40 6.89
CA ASP A 22 1.75 -7.76 8.19
C ASP A 22 0.44 -7.01 8.38
N ARG A 23 -0.67 -7.72 8.35
CA ARG A 23 -1.99 -7.11 8.43
C ARG A 23 -2.15 -6.26 9.69
N ASP A 24 -1.73 -6.76 10.82
CA ASP A 24 -1.90 -6.04 12.09
C ASP A 24 -1.13 -4.71 12.09
N ARG A 25 0.08 -4.72 11.56
CA ARG A 25 0.89 -3.51 11.44
C ARG A 25 0.24 -2.51 10.48
N ILE A 26 -0.26 -3.00 9.36
CA ILE A 26 -0.90 -2.16 8.34
C ILE A 26 -2.19 -1.56 8.90
N GLU A 27 -3.02 -2.35 9.57
CA GLU A 27 -4.24 -1.84 10.19
C GLU A 27 -3.94 -0.78 11.25
N ALA A 28 -2.96 -1.03 12.10
CA ALA A 28 -2.56 -0.07 13.13
C ALA A 28 -2.08 1.24 12.50
N TYR A 29 -1.31 1.14 11.43
CA TYR A 29 -0.82 2.30 10.71
C TYR A 29 -1.98 3.12 10.10
N LEU A 30 -2.92 2.44 9.44
CA LEU A 30 -4.08 3.10 8.84
C LEU A 30 -4.92 3.81 9.89
N LYS A 31 -5.17 3.15 11.02
CA LYS A 31 -5.94 3.75 12.11
C LYS A 31 -5.23 4.97 12.68
N LYS A 32 -3.91 4.89 12.85
CA LYS A 32 -3.10 6.01 13.32
C LYS A 32 -3.22 7.22 12.41
N ARG A 33 -3.42 6.99 11.10
CA ARG A 33 -3.56 8.04 10.11
C ARG A 33 -5.00 8.52 9.94
N GLY A 34 -5.95 7.94 10.67
CA GLY A 34 -7.35 8.28 10.53
C GLY A 34 -8.00 7.71 9.29
N CYS A 35 -7.38 6.69 8.70
CA CYS A 35 -7.94 6.00 7.53
C CYS A 35 -8.86 4.88 7.97
N ASP A 36 -9.91 4.64 7.20
CA ASP A 36 -10.79 3.51 7.43
C ASP A 36 -10.10 2.22 6.99
N VAL A 37 -10.30 1.17 7.78
CA VAL A 37 -9.79 -0.16 7.46
C VAL A 37 -10.94 -0.97 6.88
N PRO A 38 -10.84 -1.44 5.62
CA PRO A 38 -11.89 -2.25 5.03
C PRO A 38 -12.08 -3.56 5.81
N ASP A 39 -13.33 -3.97 6.02
CA ASP A 39 -13.64 -5.24 6.67
C ASP A 39 -13.41 -6.43 5.73
N ASN A 40 -13.59 -6.20 4.44
CA ASN A 40 -13.42 -7.24 3.44
C ASN A 40 -11.93 -7.46 3.15
N ASP A 41 -11.47 -8.70 3.30
CA ASP A 41 -10.05 -9.03 3.10
C ASP A 41 -9.58 -8.73 1.68
N ILE A 42 -10.40 -9.01 0.68
CA ILE A 42 -10.02 -8.76 -0.71
C ILE A 42 -9.84 -7.27 -0.95
N VAL A 43 -10.75 -6.45 -0.43
CA VAL A 43 -10.65 -4.99 -0.56
C VAL A 43 -9.41 -4.47 0.18
N PHE A 44 -9.16 -4.98 1.38
CA PHE A 44 -8.00 -4.61 2.17
C PHE A 44 -6.70 -4.87 1.40
N TRP A 45 -6.51 -6.10 0.96
CA TRP A 45 -5.27 -6.48 0.26
C TRP A 45 -5.15 -5.87 -1.12
N ALA A 46 -6.27 -5.64 -1.81
CA ALA A 46 -6.25 -4.93 -3.08
C ALA A 46 -5.68 -3.52 -2.91
N GLY A 47 -6.09 -2.82 -1.86
CA GLY A 47 -5.55 -1.49 -1.56
C GLY A 47 -4.07 -1.53 -1.26
N VAL A 48 -3.62 -2.49 -0.45
CA VAL A 48 -2.21 -2.66 -0.10
C VAL A 48 -1.38 -2.96 -1.35
N TYR A 49 -1.78 -3.95 -2.14
CA TYR A 49 -1.02 -4.38 -3.30
C TYR A 49 -1.00 -3.31 -4.41
N LYS A 50 -2.11 -2.61 -4.63
CA LYS A 50 -2.11 -1.49 -5.59
C LYS A 50 -1.14 -0.41 -5.15
N SER A 51 -1.12 -0.09 -3.86
CA SER A 51 -0.19 0.90 -3.33
C SER A 51 1.26 0.47 -3.55
N ILE A 52 1.57 -0.80 -3.26
CA ILE A 52 2.93 -1.33 -3.48
C ILE A 52 3.36 -1.21 -4.93
N CYS A 53 2.48 -1.54 -5.88
CA CYS A 53 2.79 -1.44 -7.30
C CYS A 53 3.07 0.00 -7.75
N ASN A 54 2.58 0.98 -7.01
CA ASN A 54 2.77 2.40 -7.34
C ASN A 54 3.88 3.07 -6.52
N ILE A 55 4.60 2.32 -5.71
CA ILE A 55 5.75 2.82 -4.95
C ILE A 55 7.01 2.48 -5.74
N THR A 56 7.69 3.51 -6.24
CA THR A 56 8.86 3.32 -7.11
C THR A 56 10.02 2.58 -6.44
N SER A 57 10.15 2.71 -5.12
CA SER A 57 11.21 2.05 -4.36
C SER A 57 10.88 0.63 -3.93
N ALA A 58 9.71 0.11 -4.29
CA ALA A 58 9.32 -1.25 -3.91
C ALA A 58 10.22 -2.27 -4.58
N PRO A 59 10.65 -3.33 -3.84
CA PRO A 59 11.45 -4.40 -4.43
C PRO A 59 10.69 -5.09 -5.57
N ASP A 60 11.41 -5.46 -6.63
CA ASP A 60 10.81 -6.09 -7.80
C ASP A 60 10.02 -7.36 -7.45
N GLU A 61 10.55 -8.18 -6.56
CA GLU A 61 9.88 -9.41 -6.13
C GLU A 61 8.54 -9.11 -5.47
N LEU A 62 8.49 -8.07 -4.67
CA LEU A 62 7.27 -7.67 -3.98
C LEU A 62 6.25 -7.10 -4.96
N VAL A 63 6.70 -6.29 -5.90
CA VAL A 63 5.85 -5.75 -6.96
C VAL A 63 5.25 -6.89 -7.79
N GLN A 64 6.06 -7.89 -8.14
CA GLN A 64 5.59 -9.03 -8.91
C GLN A 64 4.54 -9.83 -8.12
N LYS A 65 4.78 -10.04 -6.84
CA LYS A 65 3.81 -10.70 -5.97
C LYS A 65 2.48 -9.94 -5.94
N ALA A 66 2.57 -8.62 -5.81
CA ALA A 66 1.39 -7.76 -5.79
C ALA A 66 0.60 -7.83 -7.10
N LYS A 67 1.31 -7.76 -8.23
CA LYS A 67 0.69 -7.88 -9.56
C LYS A 67 0.00 -9.24 -9.72
N ASN A 68 0.67 -10.31 -9.33
CA ASN A 68 0.13 -11.65 -9.44
C ASN A 68 -1.16 -11.79 -8.64
N TRP A 69 -1.16 -11.27 -7.41
CA TRP A 69 -2.34 -11.31 -6.56
C TRP A 69 -3.50 -10.53 -7.17
N LEU A 70 -3.22 -9.31 -7.66
CA LEU A 70 -4.24 -8.46 -8.27
C LEU A 70 -4.83 -9.11 -9.53
N HIS A 71 -3.97 -9.64 -10.41
CA HIS A 71 -4.43 -10.28 -11.63
C HIS A 71 -5.24 -11.54 -11.34
N ALA A 72 -4.86 -12.30 -10.33
CA ALA A 72 -5.60 -13.50 -9.91
C ALA A 72 -7.01 -13.16 -9.44
N HIS A 73 -7.21 -11.93 -8.96
CA HIS A 73 -8.52 -11.45 -8.51
C HIS A 73 -9.22 -10.58 -9.56
N GLY A 74 -8.72 -10.56 -10.79
CA GLY A 74 -9.32 -9.79 -11.87
C GLY A 74 -9.14 -8.29 -11.75
N MET A 75 -8.08 -7.86 -11.08
CA MET A 75 -7.82 -6.44 -10.82
C MET A 75 -6.57 -5.98 -11.54
N SER A 76 -6.50 -4.66 -11.77
CA SER A 76 -5.32 -4.01 -12.35
C SER A 76 -4.44 -3.46 -11.24
N GLU A 77 -3.13 -3.39 -11.49
CA GLU A 77 -2.18 -2.76 -10.58
C GLU A 77 -2.29 -1.24 -10.54
N GLN A 78 -3.03 -0.66 -11.47
CA GLN A 78 -3.18 0.80 -11.50
C GLN A 78 -4.21 1.27 -10.47
N VAL A 79 -3.90 2.37 -9.81
CA VAL A 79 -4.88 3.07 -8.97
C VAL A 79 -5.89 3.71 -9.91
N ARG A 80 -7.16 3.37 -9.73
CA ARG A 80 -8.20 3.88 -10.60
C ARG A 80 -8.48 5.34 -10.31
N LEU A 81 -8.33 6.17 -11.32
CA LEU A 81 -8.64 7.59 -11.22
C LEU A 81 -10.07 7.82 -11.68
N GLN A 82 -10.85 8.45 -10.82
CA GLN A 82 -12.29 8.61 -11.02
C GLN A 82 -12.66 9.45 -12.24
N TYR A 83 -11.77 10.35 -12.61
CA TYR A 83 -12.03 11.33 -13.66
C TYR A 83 -11.40 10.95 -15.00
N GLN A 84 -11.02 9.74 -15.13
CA GLN A 84 -10.53 9.27 -16.41
C GLN A 84 -11.64 8.71 -17.26
#